data_c3cb57356189733a1d706b16f35243f1
#
_entry.id   c3cb57356189733a1d706b16f35243f1
#
_cell.length_a   1.000
_cell.length_b   1.000
_cell.length_c   1.000
_cell.angle_alpha   90.00
_cell.angle_beta   90.00
_cell.angle_gamma   90.00
#
_symmetry.space_group_name_H-M   'P 1'
#
loop_
_entity.id
_entity.type
_entity.pdbx_description
1 polymer ?
#
loop_
_entity_poly.entity_id
_entity_poly.type
_entity_poly.pdbx_seq_one_letter_code
_entity_poly.pdbx_strand_id
1 'polypeptide(L)'
;MNLSLLQNFKANNFFLDPFPHIVIENALPEKLYNELSETYPTNKFNYTNQNNAILSIHFEEIQKDNEISDLWKNFISFHKSKEFCHQIFDIFSKSIVT
;
A
#
# COMPACT_ATOMS: atom_id res chain seq x y z
N MET A 1 -12.40 5.47 7.82
CA MET A 1 -11.00 5.13 8.16
C MET A 1 -10.09 5.52 7.01
N ASN A 2 -9.00 6.20 7.31
CA ASN A 2 -8.03 6.57 6.29
C ASN A 2 -7.09 5.38 6.04
N LEU A 3 -7.14 4.81 4.86
CA LEU A 3 -6.34 3.64 4.51
C LEU A 3 -5.05 3.98 3.77
N SER A 4 -4.81 5.27 3.49
CA SER A 4 -3.68 5.67 2.66
C SER A 4 -2.34 5.44 3.34
N LEU A 5 -1.39 4.87 2.60
CA LEU A 5 -0.01 4.77 3.06
C LEU A 5 0.65 6.15 3.18
N LEU A 6 0.00 7.20 2.64
CA LEU A 6 0.53 8.56 2.71
C LEU A 6 -0.08 9.39 3.84
N GLN A 7 -0.94 8.78 4.67
CA GLN A 7 -1.65 9.56 5.68
C GLN A 7 -0.75 10.21 6.73
N ASN A 8 0.42 9.67 6.94
CA ASN A 8 1.38 10.24 7.88
C ASN A 8 2.55 10.94 7.20
N PHE A 9 2.39 11.25 5.92
CA PHE A 9 3.45 11.89 5.14
C PHE A 9 3.77 13.27 5.69
N LYS A 10 5.06 13.57 5.76
CA LYS A 10 5.57 14.90 6.12
C LYS A 10 6.60 15.31 5.07
N ALA A 11 6.83 16.62 4.96
CA ALA A 11 7.75 17.15 3.95
C ALA A 11 9.14 16.52 4.03
N ASN A 12 9.61 16.21 5.22
CA ASN A 12 10.93 15.61 5.38
C ASN A 12 10.99 14.12 5.02
N ASN A 13 9.88 13.55 4.59
CA ASN A 13 9.88 12.18 4.08
C ASN A 13 10.19 12.12 2.58
N PHE A 14 10.30 13.27 1.93
CA PHE A 14 10.57 13.33 0.51
C PHE A 14 12.05 13.63 0.26
N PHE A 15 12.66 12.84 -0.60
CA PHE A 15 14.07 12.96 -0.94
C PHE A 15 14.26 13.10 -2.43
N LEU A 16 15.17 13.95 -2.86
CA LEU A 16 15.46 14.13 -4.27
C LEU A 16 16.67 13.32 -4.75
N ASP A 17 17.51 12.91 -3.82
CA ASP A 17 18.78 12.27 -4.14
C ASP A 17 18.79 10.82 -3.72
N PRO A 18 19.18 9.87 -4.53
CA PRO A 18 19.71 9.99 -5.90
C PRO A 18 18.62 10.21 -6.96
N PHE A 19 17.36 10.03 -6.60
CA PHE A 19 16.22 10.30 -7.47
C PHE A 19 15.02 10.62 -6.58
N PRO A 20 13.98 11.27 -7.10
CA PRO A 20 12.81 11.59 -6.28
C PRO A 20 12.18 10.34 -5.68
N HIS A 21 12.07 10.32 -4.35
CA HIS A 21 11.45 9.18 -3.65
C HIS A 21 10.92 9.59 -2.29
N ILE A 22 10.09 8.73 -1.73
CA ILE A 22 9.46 8.94 -0.42
C ILE A 22 9.82 7.78 0.49
N VAL A 23 10.20 8.08 1.72
CA VAL A 23 10.40 7.08 2.76
C VAL A 23 9.62 7.52 3.99
N ILE A 24 8.67 6.73 4.41
CA ILE A 24 7.85 7.04 5.58
C ILE A 24 7.97 5.89 6.58
N GLU A 25 8.52 6.20 7.76
CA GLU A 25 8.51 5.25 8.84
C GLU A 25 7.18 5.36 9.55
N ASN A 26 6.63 4.24 10.00
CA ASN A 26 5.33 4.21 10.65
C ASN A 26 4.25 4.84 9.78
N ALA A 27 4.19 4.39 8.52
CA ALA A 27 3.27 4.96 7.54
C ALA A 27 1.80 4.83 7.94
N LEU A 28 1.46 3.80 8.72
CA LEU A 28 0.09 3.56 9.15
C LEU A 28 -0.04 3.67 10.67
N PRO A 29 -1.21 4.10 11.17
CA PRO A 29 -1.48 4.03 12.61
C PRO A 29 -1.31 2.60 13.11
N GLU A 30 -0.83 2.44 14.31
CA GLU A 30 -0.54 1.12 14.90
C GLU A 30 -1.74 0.20 14.86
N LYS A 31 -2.93 0.71 15.18
CA LYS A 31 -4.13 -0.10 15.18
C LYS A 31 -4.43 -0.66 13.79
N LEU A 32 -4.35 0.18 12.77
CA LEU A 32 -4.59 -0.25 11.40
C LEU A 32 -3.54 -1.26 10.95
N TYR A 33 -2.28 -0.98 11.25
CA TYR A 33 -1.19 -1.90 10.92
C TYR A 33 -1.42 -3.28 11.54
N ASN A 34 -1.80 -3.29 12.81
CA ASN A 34 -2.04 -4.57 13.51
C ASN A 34 -3.21 -5.33 12.91
N GLU A 35 -4.30 -4.64 12.58
CA GLU A 35 -5.45 -5.29 11.96
C GLU A 35 -5.10 -5.88 10.59
N LEU A 36 -4.34 -5.15 9.80
CA LEU A 36 -3.89 -5.65 8.50
C LEU A 36 -2.96 -6.85 8.67
N SER A 37 -2.06 -6.77 9.65
CA SER A 37 -1.11 -7.85 9.90
C SER A 37 -1.81 -9.12 10.37
N GLU A 38 -2.78 -8.98 11.26
CA GLU A 38 -3.51 -10.13 11.78
C GLU A 38 -4.40 -10.80 10.75
N THR A 39 -4.88 -10.03 9.78
CA THR A 39 -5.78 -10.54 8.75
C THR A 39 -5.08 -10.78 7.42
N TYR A 40 -3.76 -10.74 7.40
CA TYR A 40 -3.00 -10.98 6.18
C TYR A 40 -3.33 -12.39 5.65
N PRO A 41 -3.72 -12.51 4.37
CA PRO A 41 -4.14 -13.79 3.82
C PRO A 41 -2.97 -14.70 3.49
N THR A 42 -2.32 -15.23 4.51
CA THR A 42 -1.13 -16.05 4.33
C THR A 42 -1.37 -17.28 3.48
N ASN A 43 -2.59 -17.84 3.56
CA ASN A 43 -2.93 -19.01 2.73
C ASN A 43 -2.88 -18.71 1.25
N LYS A 44 -3.14 -17.47 0.87
CA LYS A 44 -3.21 -17.09 -0.53
C LYS A 44 -1.85 -16.77 -1.11
N PHE A 45 -0.92 -16.35 -0.26
CA PHE A 45 0.41 -15.92 -0.71
C PHE A 45 1.51 -16.82 -0.21
N ASN A 46 1.15 -17.98 0.31
CA ASN A 46 2.11 -18.94 0.82
C ASN A 46 2.55 -19.87 -0.30
N TYR A 47 3.70 -19.61 -0.89
CA TYR A 47 4.22 -20.51 -1.89
C TYR A 47 5.48 -21.12 -1.41
N THR A 48 5.65 -22.31 -1.83
CA THR A 48 6.63 -23.08 -1.28
C THR A 48 7.75 -23.18 -2.14
N ASN A 49 8.09 -22.54 -2.97
CA ASN A 49 8.95 -22.75 -3.72
C ASN A 49 9.65 -22.16 -4.11
N GLN A 50 10.11 -22.04 -4.32
CA GLN A 50 10.88 -22.49 -5.09
C GLN A 50 11.44 -21.54 -5.84
N ASN A 51 12.47 -21.37 -5.95
CA ASN A 51 13.20 -20.76 -6.85
C ASN A 51 12.56 -19.71 -7.61
N ASN A 52 12.54 -18.48 -7.22
CA ASN A 52 12.04 -17.34 -8.00
C ASN A 52 10.60 -17.49 -8.44
N ALA A 53 9.85 -18.29 -7.74
CA ALA A 53 8.44 -18.40 -8.03
C ALA A 53 7.76 -17.09 -7.67
N ILE A 54 6.99 -16.54 -8.59
CA ILE A 54 6.22 -15.34 -8.35
C ILE A 54 4.75 -15.70 -8.28
N LEU A 55 4.13 -15.39 -7.16
CA LEU A 55 2.70 -15.59 -7.03
C LEU A 55 2.02 -14.27 -7.36
N SER A 56 1.18 -14.28 -8.37
CA SER A 56 0.46 -13.11 -8.81
C SER A 56 -1.04 -13.37 -8.74
N ILE A 57 -1.77 -12.51 -8.06
CA ILE A 57 -3.22 -12.62 -7.93
C ILE A 57 -3.84 -11.36 -8.49
N HIS A 58 -4.78 -11.51 -9.41
CA HIS A 58 -5.44 -10.37 -10.01
C HIS A 58 -6.41 -9.71 -9.03
N PHE A 59 -6.56 -8.41 -9.15
CA PHE A 59 -7.42 -7.62 -8.27
C PHE A 59 -8.85 -8.15 -8.23
N GLU A 60 -9.40 -8.52 -9.39
CA GLU A 60 -10.78 -9.04 -9.46
C GLU A 60 -10.93 -10.34 -8.67
N GLU A 61 -9.90 -11.16 -8.67
CA GLU A 61 -9.93 -12.40 -7.91
C GLU A 61 -9.92 -12.12 -6.41
N ILE A 62 -9.15 -11.13 -6.00
CA ILE A 62 -9.09 -10.73 -4.60
C ILE A 62 -10.47 -10.24 -4.14
N GLN A 63 -11.13 -9.43 -4.96
CA GLN A 63 -12.43 -8.88 -4.59
C GLN A 63 -13.51 -9.94 -4.44
N LYS A 64 -13.37 -11.05 -5.14
CA LYS A 64 -14.35 -12.13 -5.10
C LYS A 64 -14.04 -13.20 -4.06
N ASP A 65 -12.85 -13.17 -3.49
CA ASP A 65 -12.44 -14.22 -2.57
C ASP A 65 -12.98 -13.95 -1.17
N ASN A 66 -13.87 -14.82 -0.70
CA ASN A 66 -14.50 -14.66 0.61
C ASN A 66 -13.56 -14.89 1.78
N GLU A 67 -12.42 -15.49 1.53
CA GLU A 67 -11.44 -15.73 2.59
C GLU A 67 -10.54 -14.53 2.86
N ILE A 68 -10.58 -13.54 1.98
CA ILE A 68 -9.81 -12.31 2.17
C ILE A 68 -10.71 -11.31 2.89
N SER A 69 -10.20 -10.69 3.95
CA SER A 69 -10.99 -9.76 4.74
C SER A 69 -11.40 -8.52 3.95
N ASP A 70 -12.51 -7.92 4.36
CA ASP A 70 -12.97 -6.69 3.74
C ASP A 70 -11.95 -5.56 3.94
N LEU A 71 -11.25 -5.56 5.07
CA LEU A 71 -10.23 -4.56 5.33
C LEU A 71 -9.14 -4.61 4.26
N TRP A 72 -8.64 -5.82 3.94
CA TRP A 72 -7.63 -5.97 2.90
C TRP A 72 -8.17 -5.60 1.53
N LYS A 73 -9.42 -5.97 1.23
CA LYS A 73 -10.04 -5.60 -0.05
C LYS A 73 -10.13 -4.08 -0.19
N ASN A 74 -10.54 -3.41 0.87
CA ASN A 74 -10.67 -1.96 0.87
C ASN A 74 -9.30 -1.27 0.79
N PHE A 75 -8.32 -1.82 1.49
CA PHE A 75 -6.97 -1.28 1.49
C PHE A 75 -6.37 -1.34 0.08
N ILE A 76 -6.48 -2.49 -0.57
CA ILE A 76 -5.97 -2.66 -1.94
C ILE A 76 -6.74 -1.77 -2.90
N SER A 77 -8.06 -1.72 -2.76
CA SER A 77 -8.91 -0.91 -3.62
C SER A 77 -8.56 0.57 -3.53
N PHE A 78 -8.31 1.06 -2.31
CA PHE A 78 -7.91 2.45 -2.13
C PHE A 78 -6.61 2.75 -2.88
N HIS A 79 -5.63 1.85 -2.77
CA HIS A 79 -4.31 2.09 -3.37
C HIS A 79 -4.29 1.90 -4.89
N LYS A 80 -5.41 1.48 -5.46
CA LYS A 80 -5.60 1.46 -6.91
C LYS A 80 -6.44 2.65 -7.37
N SER A 81 -6.94 3.47 -6.47
CA SER A 81 -7.89 4.52 -6.80
C SER A 81 -7.23 5.76 -7.40
N LYS A 82 -8.04 6.55 -8.06
CA LYS A 82 -7.60 7.85 -8.58
C LYS A 82 -7.22 8.79 -7.44
N GLU A 83 -7.91 8.66 -6.31
CA GLU A 83 -7.62 9.48 -5.14
C GLU A 83 -6.20 9.27 -4.66
N PHE A 84 -5.76 8.02 -4.56
CA PHE A 84 -4.40 7.74 -4.14
C PHE A 84 -3.39 8.23 -5.17
N CYS A 85 -3.68 8.05 -6.47
CA CYS A 85 -2.84 8.57 -7.53
C CYS A 85 -2.69 10.09 -7.44
N HIS A 86 -3.78 10.80 -7.10
CA HIS A 86 -3.73 12.25 -6.92
C HIS A 86 -2.88 12.63 -5.71
N GLN A 87 -2.93 11.86 -4.65
CA GLN A 87 -2.09 12.10 -3.47
C GLN A 87 -0.61 12.02 -3.84
N ILE A 88 -0.23 10.99 -4.58
CA ILE A 88 1.15 10.83 -5.04
C ILE A 88 1.55 11.97 -5.96
N PHE A 89 0.72 12.27 -6.93
CA PHE A 89 0.99 13.34 -7.90
C PHE A 89 1.18 14.68 -7.20
N ASP A 90 0.32 14.99 -6.23
CA ASP A 90 0.42 16.23 -5.46
C ASP A 90 1.76 16.34 -4.75
N ILE A 91 2.17 15.27 -4.07
CA ILE A 91 3.42 15.27 -3.33
C ILE A 91 4.60 15.50 -4.27
N PHE A 92 4.66 14.74 -5.36
CA PHE A 92 5.80 14.86 -6.28
C PHE A 92 5.81 16.20 -7.01
N SER A 93 4.64 16.70 -7.42
CA SER A 93 4.57 17.98 -8.10
C SER A 93 5.05 19.12 -7.22
N LYS A 94 4.58 19.15 -5.98
CA LYS A 94 4.92 20.23 -5.05
C LYS A 94 6.35 20.17 -4.58
N SER A 95 6.91 18.97 -4.53
CA SER A 95 8.25 18.78 -4.00
C SER A 95 9.34 18.97 -5.04
N ILE A 96 9.03 18.70 -6.29
CA ILE A 96 10.01 18.81 -7.38
C ILE A 96 9.99 20.19 -8.01
N VAL A 97 8.82 20.77 -8.19
CA VAL A 97 8.69 22.07 -8.81
C VAL A 97 8.81 23.13 -7.74
N THR A 98 9.91 23.77 -7.65
CA THR A 98 10.13 24.82 -6.66
C THR A 98 10.39 26.15 -7.32
#